data_44226dbe91e01a8c0dec4ef71add786b
#
_entry.id   44226dbe91e01a8c0dec4ef71add786b
#
_cell.length_a   1.000
_cell.length_b   1.000
_cell.length_c   1.000
_cell.angle_alpha   90.00
_cell.angle_beta   90.00
_cell.angle_gamma   90.00
#
_symmetry.space_group_name_H-M   'P 1'
#
loop_
_entity.id
_entity.type
_entity.pdbx_description
1 polymer ?
#
loop_
_entity_poly.entity_id
_entity_poly.type
_entity_poly.pdbx_seq_one_letter_code
_entity_poly.pdbx_strand_id
1 'polypeptide(L)'
;HDTCRRQRQMCIRDSLQPYFHRDLASHDFMWVNNWPDSAAQFKGLEVWTKDPKANALFAKLPAKNSQVVSTVQWAISQPRSTDAGNFILAQYNSCKLNEGTSLRTYYDAYVDFAKMAQENGDVQGRKLIIPGPGYDGDADFIRLVYTSAVSERGEGIEFWRSELRDTDERRALVGMADCGNGSIYVGPVLRSPN
;
A
#
# COMPACT_ATOMS: atom_id res chain seq x y z
N HIS A 1 -22.28 6.64 -15.42
CA HIS A 1 -22.53 6.34 -13.98
C HIS A 1 -22.88 4.86 -13.73
N ASP A 2 -23.51 4.17 -14.69
CA ASP A 2 -23.97 2.78 -14.50
C ASP A 2 -22.89 1.70 -14.78
N THR A 3 -21.90 2.04 -15.57
CA THR A 3 -20.85 1.09 -15.96
C THR A 3 -19.98 0.68 -14.77
N CYS A 4 -19.77 1.57 -13.81
CA CYS A 4 -18.97 1.29 -12.63
C CYS A 4 -19.73 0.51 -11.55
N ARG A 5 -21.08 0.67 -11.47
CA ARG A 5 -21.92 -0.13 -10.58
C ARG A 5 -22.01 -1.60 -11.00
N ARG A 6 -21.98 -1.86 -12.31
CA ARG A 6 -21.98 -3.23 -12.86
C ARG A 6 -20.59 -3.87 -12.88
N GLN A 7 -19.52 -3.06 -12.88
CA GLN A 7 -18.14 -3.50 -12.84
C GLN A 7 -17.48 -3.24 -11.46
N ARG A 8 -18.18 -3.53 -10.38
CA ARG A 8 -17.57 -3.54 -9.02
C ARG A 8 -16.41 -4.52 -8.86
N GLN A 9 -15.84 -5.01 -9.95
CA GLN A 9 -15.01 -6.19 -9.96
C GLN A 9 -13.56 -5.97 -10.35
N MET A 10 -13.19 -4.81 -10.87
CA MET A 10 -11.79 -4.50 -11.09
C MET A 10 -11.57 -2.99 -11.11
N CYS A 11 -10.95 -2.48 -10.09
CA CYS A 11 -10.42 -1.13 -10.12
C CYS A 11 -8.90 -1.24 -10.03
N ILE A 12 -8.20 -1.08 -11.16
CA ILE A 12 -6.80 -0.69 -11.13
C ILE A 12 -6.81 0.66 -10.43
N ARG A 13 -6.35 0.65 -9.19
CA ARG A 13 -6.40 1.86 -8.38
C ARG A 13 -5.22 2.76 -8.66
N ASP A 14 -4.04 2.17 -8.73
CA ASP A 14 -2.81 2.92 -8.76
C ASP A 14 -1.83 2.26 -9.75
N SER A 15 -1.16 3.08 -10.54
CA SER A 15 0.03 2.69 -11.30
C SER A 15 1.22 3.43 -10.71
N LEU A 16 2.02 2.73 -9.92
CA LEU A 16 3.09 3.31 -9.13
C LEU A 16 4.45 3.06 -9.78
N GLN A 17 5.22 4.11 -9.98
CA GLN A 17 6.59 4.03 -10.45
C GLN A 17 7.57 4.09 -9.27
N PRO A 18 8.66 3.32 -9.30
CA PRO A 18 9.73 3.44 -8.31
C PRO A 18 10.31 4.86 -8.32
N TYR A 19 10.37 5.50 -7.15
CA TYR A 19 10.95 6.84 -7.00
C TYR A 19 12.26 6.80 -6.19
N PHE A 20 12.18 6.37 -4.93
CA PHE A 20 13.34 6.00 -4.15
C PHE A 20 13.35 4.49 -3.94
N HIS A 21 14.11 3.79 -4.72
CA HIS A 21 14.18 2.33 -4.73
C HIS A 21 15.62 1.87 -4.89
N ARG A 22 16.02 0.83 -4.16
CA ARG A 22 17.40 0.33 -4.20
C ARG A 22 17.78 -0.34 -5.54
N ASP A 23 16.78 -0.84 -6.26
CA ASP A 23 16.95 -1.51 -7.55
C ASP A 23 15.89 -1.03 -8.54
N LEU A 24 16.20 0.04 -9.26
CA LEU A 24 15.32 0.62 -10.27
C LEU A 24 15.20 -0.25 -11.54
N ALA A 25 16.06 -1.24 -11.70
CA ALA A 25 16.03 -2.15 -12.85
C ALA A 25 15.11 -3.37 -12.65
N SER A 26 14.60 -3.59 -11.42
CA SER A 26 13.79 -4.77 -11.12
C SER A 26 12.42 -4.74 -11.79
N HIS A 27 11.82 -3.57 -11.95
CA HIS A 27 10.52 -3.36 -12.59
C HIS A 27 10.31 -1.88 -12.91
N ASP A 28 9.49 -1.61 -13.94
CA ASP A 28 9.19 -0.24 -14.36
C ASP A 28 8.04 0.37 -13.54
N PHE A 29 7.09 -0.44 -13.13
CA PHE A 29 5.94 0.01 -12.34
C PHE A 29 5.30 -1.16 -11.56
N MET A 30 4.51 -0.78 -10.57
CA MET A 30 3.68 -1.70 -9.78
C MET A 30 2.21 -1.35 -9.98
N TRP A 31 1.40 -2.33 -10.39
CA TRP A 31 -0.05 -2.19 -10.41
C TRP A 31 -0.64 -2.66 -9.10
N VAL A 32 -1.42 -1.79 -8.48
CA VAL A 32 -2.13 -2.11 -7.25
C VAL A 32 -3.63 -2.18 -7.53
N ASN A 33 -4.20 -3.36 -7.32
CA ASN A 33 -5.64 -3.59 -7.41
C ASN A 33 -6.20 -3.84 -6.01
N ASN A 34 -7.26 -3.14 -5.65
CA ASN A 34 -7.93 -3.33 -4.37
C ASN A 34 -9.33 -3.94 -4.60
N TRP A 35 -9.63 -4.96 -3.83
CA TRP A 35 -10.88 -5.70 -3.86
C TRP A 35 -11.50 -5.69 -2.47
N PRO A 36 -12.84 -5.66 -2.35
CA PRO A 36 -13.48 -5.71 -1.04
C PRO A 36 -13.24 -7.04 -0.31
N ASP A 37 -13.10 -8.13 -1.07
CA ASP A 37 -12.85 -9.47 -0.56
C ASP A 37 -12.26 -10.39 -1.65
N SER A 38 -11.88 -11.60 -1.27
CA SER A 38 -11.31 -12.59 -2.19
C SER A 38 -12.33 -13.09 -3.24
N ALA A 39 -13.60 -13.15 -2.90
CA ALA A 39 -14.62 -13.57 -3.88
C ALA A 39 -14.74 -12.54 -5.01
N ALA A 40 -14.73 -11.25 -4.69
CA ALA A 40 -14.71 -10.16 -5.65
C ALA A 40 -13.42 -10.18 -6.49
N GLN A 41 -12.26 -10.46 -5.86
CA GLN A 41 -10.97 -10.60 -6.55
C GLN A 41 -11.03 -11.69 -7.62
N PHE A 42 -11.41 -12.90 -7.26
CA PHE A 42 -11.42 -14.03 -8.20
C PHE A 42 -12.51 -13.89 -9.27
N LYS A 43 -13.66 -13.32 -8.94
CA LYS A 43 -14.68 -13.00 -9.93
C LYS A 43 -14.22 -11.94 -10.92
N GLY A 44 -13.50 -10.93 -10.46
CA GLY A 44 -12.89 -9.92 -11.32
C GLY A 44 -11.83 -10.51 -12.24
N LEU A 45 -10.99 -11.40 -11.73
CA LEU A 45 -10.00 -12.12 -12.53
C LEU A 45 -10.66 -12.98 -13.61
N GLU A 46 -11.77 -13.66 -13.28
CA GLU A 46 -12.56 -14.44 -14.25
C GLU A 46 -13.10 -13.54 -15.39
N VAL A 47 -13.64 -12.37 -15.06
CA VAL A 47 -14.12 -11.39 -16.06
C VAL A 47 -12.97 -10.92 -16.94
N TRP A 48 -11.82 -10.57 -16.33
CA TRP A 48 -10.64 -10.12 -17.06
C TRP A 48 -10.13 -11.18 -18.04
N THR A 49 -10.00 -12.43 -17.62
CA THR A 49 -9.49 -13.51 -18.47
C THR A 49 -10.40 -13.83 -19.66
N LYS A 50 -11.69 -13.52 -19.53
CA LYS A 50 -12.70 -13.74 -20.59
C LYS A 50 -12.92 -12.51 -21.49
N ASP A 51 -12.39 -11.35 -21.16
CA ASP A 51 -12.56 -10.11 -21.96
C ASP A 51 -11.53 -10.04 -23.11
N PRO A 52 -11.94 -10.27 -24.37
CA PRO A 52 -11.02 -10.26 -25.50
C PRO A 52 -10.45 -8.87 -25.80
N LYS A 53 -11.18 -7.78 -25.44
CA LYS A 53 -10.72 -6.42 -25.65
C LYS A 53 -9.62 -6.07 -24.63
N ALA A 54 -9.83 -6.42 -23.37
CA ALA A 54 -8.83 -6.23 -22.33
C ALA A 54 -7.56 -7.03 -22.66
N ASN A 55 -7.69 -8.30 -23.04
CA ASN A 55 -6.57 -9.14 -23.41
C ASN A 55 -5.80 -8.58 -24.63
N ALA A 56 -6.51 -8.09 -25.66
CA ALA A 56 -5.88 -7.49 -26.84
C ALA A 56 -5.15 -6.17 -26.52
N LEU A 57 -5.65 -5.37 -25.59
CA LEU A 57 -4.96 -4.18 -25.10
C LEU A 57 -3.74 -4.54 -24.27
N PHE A 58 -3.87 -5.50 -23.36
CA PHE A 58 -2.79 -5.95 -22.49
C PHE A 58 -1.62 -6.55 -23.32
N ALA A 59 -1.93 -7.31 -24.36
CA ALA A 59 -0.93 -7.88 -25.26
C ALA A 59 -0.10 -6.82 -26.03
N LYS A 60 -0.59 -5.58 -26.13
CA LYS A 60 0.12 -4.47 -26.78
C LYS A 60 1.05 -3.71 -25.81
N LEU A 61 0.92 -3.94 -24.53
CA LEU A 61 1.81 -3.30 -23.55
C LEU A 61 3.20 -3.91 -23.66
N PRO A 62 4.26 -3.10 -23.65
CA PRO A 62 5.64 -3.59 -23.62
C PRO A 62 6.04 -4.21 -22.28
N ALA A 63 5.11 -4.28 -21.35
CA ALA A 63 5.32 -4.75 -19.98
C ALA A 63 5.14 -6.28 -19.88
N LYS A 64 5.99 -6.90 -19.07
CA LYS A 64 5.84 -8.29 -18.63
C LYS A 64 5.65 -8.29 -17.11
N ASN A 65 4.73 -9.12 -16.61
CA ASN A 65 4.64 -9.34 -15.17
C ASN A 65 5.90 -10.09 -14.71
N SER A 66 6.69 -9.44 -13.87
CA SER A 66 7.80 -10.09 -13.18
C SER A 66 7.32 -10.85 -11.95
N GLN A 67 6.30 -10.31 -11.26
CA GLN A 67 5.70 -10.92 -10.09
C GLN A 67 4.23 -10.49 -9.98
N VAL A 68 3.38 -11.39 -9.52
CA VAL A 68 1.98 -11.11 -9.16
C VAL A 68 1.74 -11.65 -7.76
N VAL A 69 1.39 -10.78 -6.83
CA VAL A 69 1.20 -11.12 -5.41
C VAL A 69 -0.22 -10.81 -4.98
N SER A 70 -0.89 -11.79 -4.38
CA SER A 70 -2.13 -11.55 -3.65
C SER A 70 -1.80 -11.17 -2.20
N THR A 71 -2.48 -10.15 -1.67
CA THR A 71 -2.25 -9.66 -0.32
C THR A 71 -3.55 -9.37 0.39
N VAL A 72 -3.51 -9.36 1.73
CA VAL A 72 -4.58 -8.83 2.57
C VAL A 72 -4.13 -7.51 3.17
N GLN A 73 -4.98 -6.49 3.17
CA GLN A 73 -4.67 -5.18 3.74
C GLN A 73 -5.49 -4.94 5.01
N TRP A 74 -4.80 -4.57 6.07
CA TRP A 74 -5.39 -4.11 7.32
C TRP A 74 -5.23 -2.59 7.41
N ALA A 75 -6.34 -1.86 7.38
CA ALA A 75 -6.33 -0.41 7.51
C ALA A 75 -5.92 -0.02 8.95
N ILE A 76 -5.05 0.97 9.06
CA ILE A 76 -4.59 1.57 10.32
C ILE A 76 -5.13 3.00 10.42
N SER A 77 -4.77 3.86 9.46
CA SER A 77 -5.24 5.25 9.40
C SER A 77 -5.40 5.71 7.96
N GLN A 78 -6.25 6.72 7.75
CA GLN A 78 -6.42 7.36 6.46
C GLN A 78 -5.48 8.57 6.35
N PRO A 79 -5.02 8.96 5.15
CA PRO A 79 -4.29 10.20 4.96
C PRO A 79 -5.24 11.40 5.11
N ARG A 80 -4.69 12.58 5.38
CA ARG A 80 -5.45 13.84 5.50
C ARG A 80 -6.24 14.13 4.22
N SER A 81 -5.58 14.04 3.06
CA SER A 81 -6.22 14.20 1.76
C SER A 81 -6.62 12.85 1.19
N THR A 82 -7.85 12.74 0.69
CA THR A 82 -8.41 11.53 0.08
C THR A 82 -8.91 11.77 -1.34
N ASP A 83 -8.60 12.93 -1.94
CA ASP A 83 -9.11 13.34 -3.24
C ASP A 83 -8.64 12.40 -4.36
N ALA A 84 -9.60 11.91 -5.13
CA ALA A 84 -9.34 11.11 -6.32
C ALA A 84 -8.70 11.97 -7.43
N GLY A 85 -7.75 11.40 -8.16
CA GLY A 85 -7.07 12.07 -9.27
C GLY A 85 -5.76 12.73 -8.88
N ASN A 86 -5.42 12.78 -7.61
CA ASN A 86 -4.12 13.22 -7.14
C ASN A 86 -3.07 12.10 -7.26
N PHE A 87 -1.81 12.49 -7.18
CA PHE A 87 -0.72 11.53 -7.06
C PHE A 87 -0.71 10.94 -5.66
N ILE A 88 -0.57 9.63 -5.60
CA ILE A 88 -0.23 8.93 -4.36
C ILE A 88 1.28 8.77 -4.28
N LEU A 89 1.83 8.98 -3.09
CA LEU A 89 3.16 8.57 -2.74
C LEU A 89 3.05 7.50 -1.65
N ALA A 90 3.65 6.35 -1.92
CA ALA A 90 3.54 5.17 -1.08
C ALA A 90 4.92 4.63 -0.73
N GLN A 91 5.19 4.46 0.57
CA GLN A 91 6.41 3.83 1.08
C GLN A 91 6.08 2.46 1.65
N TYR A 92 6.75 1.44 1.12
CA TYR A 92 6.62 0.05 1.54
C TYR A 92 7.88 -0.38 2.31
N ASN A 93 7.71 -0.83 3.55
CA ASN A 93 8.77 -1.37 4.38
C ASN A 93 8.47 -2.84 4.68
N SER A 94 9.34 -3.74 4.24
CA SER A 94 9.29 -5.15 4.65
C SER A 94 9.66 -5.28 6.11
N CYS A 95 8.85 -6.00 6.89
CA CYS A 95 9.00 -6.14 8.33
C CYS A 95 8.97 -7.60 8.77
N LYS A 96 9.78 -7.93 9.77
CA LYS A 96 9.74 -9.19 10.50
C LYS A 96 9.36 -8.94 11.94
N LEU A 97 8.48 -9.79 12.47
CA LEU A 97 8.12 -9.76 13.88
C LEU A 97 9.27 -10.27 14.73
N ASN A 98 9.51 -9.59 15.83
CA ASN A 98 10.45 -10.07 16.85
C ASN A 98 9.85 -11.25 17.63
N GLU A 99 10.70 -12.09 18.18
CA GLU A 99 10.30 -13.25 18.97
C GLU A 99 9.28 -12.85 20.07
N GLY A 100 8.21 -13.64 20.18
CA GLY A 100 7.13 -13.40 21.13
C GLY A 100 6.10 -12.34 20.71
N THR A 101 6.27 -11.67 19.58
CA THR A 101 5.31 -10.71 19.07
C THR A 101 4.38 -11.35 18.02
N SER A 102 3.07 -11.23 18.22
CA SER A 102 2.09 -11.62 17.20
C SER A 102 1.80 -10.46 16.25
N LEU A 103 1.37 -10.78 15.03
CA LEU A 103 0.91 -9.77 14.07
C LEU A 103 -0.25 -8.93 14.62
N ARG A 104 -1.15 -9.54 15.40
CA ARG A 104 -2.26 -8.85 16.04
C ARG A 104 -1.78 -7.85 17.08
N THR A 105 -0.84 -8.24 17.91
CA THR A 105 -0.25 -7.35 18.94
C THR A 105 0.43 -6.15 18.28
N TYR A 106 1.19 -6.40 17.20
CA TYR A 106 1.80 -5.30 16.45
C TYR A 106 0.75 -4.39 15.80
N TYR A 107 -0.31 -4.96 15.22
CA TYR A 107 -1.39 -4.18 14.62
C TYR A 107 -2.05 -3.24 15.63
N ASP A 108 -2.42 -3.76 16.80
CA ASP A 108 -3.09 -2.97 17.83
C ASP A 108 -2.19 -1.82 18.31
N ALA A 109 -0.92 -2.09 18.60
CA ALA A 109 0.06 -1.04 18.95
C ALA A 109 0.27 -0.01 17.81
N TYR A 110 0.23 -0.45 16.55
CA TYR A 110 0.38 0.46 15.42
C TYR A 110 -0.87 1.32 15.19
N VAL A 111 -2.06 0.83 15.51
CA VAL A 111 -3.30 1.63 15.54
C VAL A 111 -3.20 2.73 16.60
N ASP A 112 -2.76 2.40 17.82
CA ASP A 112 -2.60 3.36 18.91
C ASP A 112 -1.56 4.44 18.56
N PHE A 113 -0.41 4.02 18.02
CA PHE A 113 0.59 4.95 17.49
C PHE A 113 0.04 5.87 16.39
N ALA A 114 -0.70 5.33 15.43
CA ALA A 114 -1.25 6.11 14.32
C ALA A 114 -2.30 7.12 14.79
N LYS A 115 -3.12 6.73 15.78
CA LYS A 115 -4.11 7.62 16.39
C LYS A 115 -3.41 8.78 17.10
N MET A 116 -2.45 8.50 17.96
CA MET A 116 -1.64 9.53 18.64
C MET A 116 -0.98 10.47 17.62
N ALA A 117 -0.37 9.92 16.56
CA ALA A 117 0.27 10.71 15.53
C ALA A 117 -0.72 11.66 14.82
N GLN A 118 -1.91 11.18 14.45
CA GLN A 118 -2.93 12.00 13.79
C GLN A 118 -3.51 13.08 14.70
N GLU A 119 -3.73 12.78 15.99
CA GLU A 119 -4.15 13.75 16.99
C GLU A 119 -3.14 14.89 17.17
N ASN A 120 -1.85 14.63 16.88
CA ASN A 120 -0.78 15.62 16.91
C ASN A 120 -0.45 16.24 15.53
N GLY A 121 -1.24 15.96 14.49
CA GLY A 121 -1.12 16.63 13.19
C GLY A 121 -0.47 15.83 12.07
N ASP A 122 -0.21 14.54 12.25
CA ASP A 122 0.29 13.71 11.16
C ASP A 122 -0.72 13.58 10.01
N VAL A 123 -0.22 13.74 8.81
CA VAL A 123 -1.04 13.78 7.57
C VAL A 123 -1.06 12.45 6.82
N GLN A 124 -0.29 11.46 7.29
CA GLN A 124 -0.05 10.22 6.56
C GLN A 124 -1.09 9.14 6.87
N GLY A 125 -1.50 8.42 5.84
CA GLY A 125 -2.24 7.17 5.97
C GLY A 125 -1.31 5.98 6.20
N ARG A 126 -1.82 4.95 6.87
CA ARG A 126 -1.08 3.73 7.21
C ARG A 126 -1.89 2.48 6.99
N LYS A 127 -1.22 1.43 6.55
CA LYS A 127 -1.78 0.08 6.44
C LYS A 127 -0.72 -0.95 6.78
N LEU A 128 -1.16 -2.14 7.20
CA LEU A 128 -0.38 -3.36 7.11
C LEU A 128 -0.83 -4.17 5.90
N ILE A 129 0.11 -4.68 5.14
CA ILE A 129 -0.12 -5.57 4.02
C ILE A 129 0.45 -6.93 4.40
N ILE A 130 -0.41 -7.92 4.40
CA ILE A 130 -0.04 -9.29 4.73
C ILE A 130 0.20 -10.01 3.41
N PRO A 131 1.45 -10.43 3.13
CA PRO A 131 1.76 -11.19 1.93
C PRO A 131 0.99 -12.51 1.85
N GLY A 132 0.60 -12.87 0.65
CA GLY A 132 -0.09 -14.12 0.35
C GLY A 132 0.51 -14.81 -0.88
N PRO A 133 -0.27 -15.59 -1.62
CA PRO A 133 0.21 -16.31 -2.80
C PRO A 133 0.95 -15.41 -3.80
N GLY A 134 2.09 -15.90 -4.30
CA GLY A 134 2.96 -15.19 -5.25
C GLY A 134 4.05 -14.35 -4.59
N TYR A 135 4.06 -14.23 -3.27
CA TYR A 135 5.14 -13.57 -2.54
C TYR A 135 6.31 -14.53 -2.32
N ASP A 136 7.50 -14.11 -2.69
CA ASP A 136 8.76 -14.87 -2.60
C ASP A 136 9.76 -14.29 -1.59
N GLY A 137 9.38 -13.17 -0.94
CA GLY A 137 10.18 -12.58 0.13
C GLY A 137 9.98 -13.27 1.48
N ASP A 138 10.68 -12.76 2.49
CA ASP A 138 10.72 -13.33 3.83
C ASP A 138 10.03 -12.46 4.91
N ALA A 139 9.34 -11.40 4.50
CA ALA A 139 8.64 -10.51 5.42
C ALA A 139 7.37 -11.16 5.99
N ASP A 140 7.13 -11.01 7.29
CA ASP A 140 5.88 -11.40 7.93
C ASP A 140 4.73 -10.46 7.55
N PHE A 141 5.06 -9.18 7.34
CA PHE A 141 4.15 -8.17 6.84
C PHE A 141 4.91 -7.01 6.16
N ILE A 142 4.18 -6.21 5.41
CA ILE A 142 4.70 -4.98 4.80
C ILE A 142 3.96 -3.80 5.42
N ARG A 143 4.71 -2.87 5.98
CA ARG A 143 4.18 -1.61 6.49
C ARG A 143 4.10 -0.61 5.34
N LEU A 144 2.90 -0.14 5.03
CA LEU A 144 2.63 0.90 4.07
C LEU A 144 2.36 2.23 4.79
N VAL A 145 3.10 3.26 4.40
CA VAL A 145 2.83 4.66 4.75
C VAL A 145 2.58 5.42 3.45
N TYR A 146 1.50 6.17 3.36
CA TYR A 146 1.12 6.81 2.11
C TYR A 146 0.46 8.18 2.31
N THR A 147 0.54 9.01 1.27
CA THR A 147 -0.15 10.30 1.19
C THR A 147 -0.82 10.43 -0.17
N SER A 148 -1.93 11.17 -0.25
CA SER A 148 -2.66 11.43 -1.49
C SER A 148 -2.19 12.71 -2.20
N ALA A 149 -1.25 13.45 -1.61
CA ALA A 149 -0.54 14.56 -2.22
C ALA A 149 0.95 14.42 -1.97
N VAL A 150 1.77 14.70 -2.98
CA VAL A 150 3.23 14.57 -2.87
C VAL A 150 3.80 15.55 -1.83
N SER A 151 3.24 16.76 -1.74
CA SER A 151 3.63 17.76 -0.73
C SER A 151 3.41 17.27 0.70
N GLU A 152 2.30 16.58 0.97
CA GLU A 152 2.01 16.02 2.29
C GLU A 152 3.07 14.99 2.74
N ARG A 153 3.76 14.37 1.80
CA ARG A 153 4.85 13.46 2.16
C ARG A 153 6.01 14.21 2.81
N GLY A 154 6.34 15.38 2.29
CA GLY A 154 7.36 16.26 2.90
C GLY A 154 6.96 16.68 4.32
N GLU A 155 5.72 17.15 4.48
CA GLU A 155 5.17 17.51 5.81
C GLU A 155 5.26 16.31 6.77
N GLY A 156 4.84 15.12 6.35
CA GLY A 156 4.87 13.92 7.17
C GLY A 156 6.28 13.45 7.53
N ILE A 157 7.29 13.67 6.67
CA ILE A 157 8.69 13.37 7.00
C ILE A 157 9.24 14.33 8.06
N GLU A 158 8.99 15.63 7.91
CA GLU A 158 9.42 16.61 8.90
C GLU A 158 8.71 16.40 10.25
N PHE A 159 7.39 16.15 10.21
CA PHE A 159 6.63 15.81 11.42
C PHE A 159 7.15 14.54 12.10
N TRP A 160 7.48 13.52 11.33
CA TRP A 160 8.13 12.31 11.86
C TRP A 160 9.44 12.65 12.60
N ARG A 161 10.28 13.51 12.01
CA ARG A 161 11.60 13.85 12.58
C ARG A 161 11.48 14.64 13.87
N SER A 162 10.54 15.60 13.93
CA SER A 162 10.39 16.50 15.08
C SER A 162 9.56 15.90 16.20
N GLU A 163 8.46 15.21 15.87
CA GLU A 163 7.43 14.88 16.86
C GLU A 163 7.32 13.36 17.15
N LEU A 164 7.53 12.50 16.16
CA LEU A 164 7.18 11.08 16.32
C LEU A 164 8.37 10.15 16.59
N ARG A 165 9.55 10.54 16.14
CA ARG A 165 10.75 9.68 16.15
C ARG A 165 11.10 9.13 17.52
N ASP A 166 10.95 9.95 18.55
CA ASP A 166 11.43 9.67 19.90
C ASP A 166 10.30 9.42 20.90
N THR A 167 9.06 9.14 20.43
CA THR A 167 7.92 8.80 21.29
C THR A 167 8.03 7.38 21.85
N ASP A 168 7.38 7.15 22.99
CA ASP A 168 7.33 5.83 23.64
C ASP A 168 6.59 4.80 22.78
N GLU A 169 5.51 5.21 22.12
CA GLU A 169 4.74 4.38 21.20
C GLU A 169 5.61 3.94 20.02
N ARG A 170 6.46 4.83 19.52
CA ARG A 170 7.40 4.47 18.45
C ARG A 170 8.48 3.50 18.95
N ARG A 171 9.01 3.69 20.14
CA ARG A 171 9.98 2.76 20.75
C ARG A 171 9.37 1.38 20.95
N ALA A 172 8.12 1.32 21.41
CA ALA A 172 7.39 0.07 21.55
C ALA A 172 7.29 -0.70 20.22
N LEU A 173 6.92 -0.02 19.13
CA LEU A 173 6.83 -0.64 17.79
C LEU A 173 8.18 -1.17 17.30
N VAL A 174 9.29 -0.47 17.56
CA VAL A 174 10.64 -0.96 17.22
C VAL A 174 11.00 -2.22 18.00
N GLY A 175 10.56 -2.32 19.24
CA GLY A 175 10.74 -3.53 20.05
C GLY A 175 9.93 -4.73 19.57
N MET A 176 8.90 -4.50 18.76
CA MET A 176 7.98 -5.55 18.28
C MET A 176 8.34 -6.10 16.89
N ALA A 177 8.98 -5.32 16.04
CA ALA A 177 9.32 -5.74 14.69
C ALA A 177 10.54 -5.00 14.14
N ASP A 178 11.35 -5.71 13.36
CA ASP A 178 12.41 -5.14 12.54
C ASP A 178 11.88 -4.85 11.14
N CYS A 179 11.94 -3.58 10.74
CA CYS A 179 11.49 -3.11 9.44
C CYS A 179 12.67 -2.53 8.65
N GLY A 180 12.98 -3.15 7.54
CA GLY A 180 14.01 -2.69 6.63
C GLY A 180 13.74 -1.29 6.04
N ASN A 181 14.74 -0.75 5.35
CA ASN A 181 14.60 0.49 4.60
C ASN A 181 13.50 0.36 3.55
N GLY A 182 12.60 1.33 3.52
CA GLY A 182 11.47 1.32 2.62
C GLY A 182 11.82 1.74 1.21
N SER A 183 11.08 1.17 0.25
CA SER A 183 11.04 1.66 -1.12
C SER A 183 9.87 2.62 -1.28
N ILE A 184 10.09 3.72 -1.99
CA ILE A 184 9.08 4.75 -2.25
C ILE A 184 8.66 4.68 -3.71
N TYR A 185 7.36 4.69 -3.92
CA TYR A 185 6.72 4.72 -5.21
C TYR A 185 5.82 5.95 -5.33
N VAL A 186 5.69 6.45 -6.55
CA VAL A 186 4.81 7.57 -6.87
C VAL A 186 3.99 7.25 -8.11
N GLY A 187 2.76 7.69 -8.15
CA GLY A 187 1.92 7.53 -9.34
C GLY A 187 0.53 8.10 -9.17
N PRO A 188 -0.20 8.26 -10.29
CA PRO A 188 -1.57 8.73 -10.25
C PRO A 188 -2.50 7.69 -9.66
N VAL A 189 -3.49 8.14 -8.91
CA VAL A 189 -4.65 7.34 -8.55
C VAL A 189 -5.56 7.28 -9.78
N LEU A 190 -5.55 6.15 -10.48
CA LEU A 190 -6.29 5.99 -11.72
C LEU A 190 -7.80 5.85 -11.49
N ARG A 191 -8.19 5.35 -10.32
CA ARG A 191 -9.59 5.19 -9.94
C ARG A 191 -9.76 5.09 -8.43
N SER A 192 -10.63 5.93 -7.85
CA SER A 192 -11.08 5.75 -6.48
C SER A 192 -12.20 4.71 -6.42
N PRO A 193 -12.21 3.82 -5.41
CA PRO A 193 -13.41 3.07 -5.09
C PRO A 193 -14.49 4.07 -4.62
N ASN A 194 -15.62 4.13 -5.31
CA ASN A 194 -16.84 4.79 -4.84
C ASN A 194 -17.63 3.85 -3.97
#